data_2d9b5e4cf4ad8d6780be9506a3737c6a
#
_entry.id   2d9b5e4cf4ad8d6780be9506a3737c6a
#
_cell.length_a   1.000
_cell.length_b   1.000
_cell.length_c   1.000
_cell.angle_alpha   90.00
_cell.angle_beta   90.00
_cell.angle_gamma   90.00
#
_symmetry.space_group_name_H-M   'P 1'
#
loop_
_entity.id
_entity.type
_entity.pdbx_description
1 polymer ?
#
loop_
_entity_poly.entity_id
_entity_poly.type
_entity_poly.pdbx_seq_one_letter_code
_entity_poly.pdbx_strand_id
1 'polypeptide(L)'
;MELRETILGGMIQAFNKKGLKFTMDDIAALLGISKKTIYTVFQDKNTLVSEMVDYCFDSIKESEQKVLSDTSLDTVGKIRAILGVLPEGYKNIDFRQLYLLKDKYPKIYKKVEQRLETGWETTIALIQQGIHEGTVRPIQ
;
A
#
# COMPACT_ATOMS: atom_id res chain seq x y z
N MET A 1 -10.25 -0.64 -16.82
CA MET A 1 -9.05 -0.62 -15.96
C MET A 1 -7.83 -0.26 -16.81
N GLU A 2 -7.08 0.72 -16.38
CA GLU A 2 -5.90 1.15 -17.11
C GLU A 2 -4.83 0.07 -17.11
N LEU A 3 -4.04 0.03 -18.20
CA LEU A 3 -2.95 -0.93 -18.35
C LEU A 3 -1.94 -0.83 -17.19
N ARG A 4 -1.63 0.39 -16.75
CA ARG A 4 -0.71 0.63 -15.64
C ARG A 4 -1.16 -0.11 -14.37
N GLU A 5 -2.44 0.03 -14.01
CA GLU A 5 -2.99 -0.62 -12.82
C GLU A 5 -3.00 -2.14 -12.98
N THR A 6 -3.30 -2.64 -14.17
CA THR A 6 -3.27 -4.07 -14.46
C THR A 6 -1.87 -4.63 -14.26
N ILE A 7 -0.84 -3.92 -14.74
CA ILE A 7 0.56 -4.33 -14.58
C ILE A 7 0.96 -4.31 -13.11
N LEU A 8 0.57 -3.26 -12.36
CA LEU A 8 0.87 -3.17 -10.93
C LEU A 8 0.23 -4.32 -10.14
N GLY A 9 -1.01 -4.67 -10.47
CA GLY A 9 -1.68 -5.82 -9.85
C GLY A 9 -0.95 -7.12 -10.12
N GLY A 10 -0.53 -7.34 -11.35
CA GLY A 10 0.26 -8.52 -11.73
C GLY A 10 1.61 -8.54 -11.04
N MET A 11 2.24 -7.37 -10.90
CA MET A 11 3.51 -7.25 -10.20
C MET A 11 3.38 -7.62 -8.73
N ILE A 12 2.31 -7.16 -8.06
CA ILE A 12 2.05 -7.51 -6.66
C ILE A 12 1.91 -9.02 -6.49
N GLN A 13 1.17 -9.68 -7.39
CA GLN A 13 1.02 -11.13 -7.35
C GLN A 13 2.36 -11.85 -7.53
N ALA A 14 3.16 -11.40 -8.50
CA ALA A 14 4.49 -11.99 -8.74
C ALA A 14 5.41 -11.75 -7.54
N PHE A 15 5.37 -10.55 -6.97
CA PHE A 15 6.17 -10.20 -5.81
C PHE A 15 5.81 -11.06 -4.59
N ASN A 16 4.52 -11.26 -4.34
CA ASN A 16 4.08 -12.09 -3.21
C ASN A 16 4.51 -13.54 -3.37
N LYS A 17 4.56 -14.03 -4.61
CA LYS A 17 4.93 -15.41 -4.89
C LYS A 17 6.44 -15.64 -4.88
N LYS A 18 7.21 -14.73 -5.47
CA LYS A 18 8.66 -14.91 -5.69
C LYS A 18 9.53 -13.90 -4.97
N GLY A 19 8.95 -12.90 -4.30
CA GLY A 19 9.73 -11.83 -3.70
C GLY A 19 10.47 -11.04 -4.76
N LEU A 20 11.69 -10.63 -4.46
CA LEU A 20 12.52 -9.85 -5.38
C LEU A 20 13.06 -10.67 -6.56
N LYS A 21 12.87 -11.98 -6.53
CA LYS A 21 13.29 -12.86 -7.64
C LYS A 21 12.31 -12.84 -8.82
N PHE A 22 11.17 -12.16 -8.70
CA PHE A 22 10.24 -12.04 -9.81
C PHE A 22 10.93 -11.38 -11.00
N THR A 23 10.46 -11.71 -12.21
CA THR A 23 10.99 -11.14 -13.45
C THR A 23 9.87 -10.47 -14.24
N MET A 24 10.26 -9.64 -15.21
CA MET A 24 9.28 -9.06 -16.14
C MET A 24 8.56 -10.14 -16.93
N ASP A 25 9.25 -11.25 -17.24
CA ASP A 25 8.64 -12.40 -17.91
C ASP A 25 7.54 -13.03 -17.03
N ASP A 26 7.74 -13.08 -15.72
CA ASP A 26 6.73 -13.61 -14.81
C ASP A 26 5.44 -12.80 -14.88
N ILE A 27 5.56 -11.48 -14.90
CA ILE A 27 4.41 -10.57 -14.97
C ILE A 27 3.72 -10.73 -16.34
N ALA A 28 4.52 -10.76 -17.41
CA ALA A 28 3.99 -10.91 -18.76
C ALA A 28 3.19 -12.20 -18.92
N ALA A 29 3.72 -13.31 -18.39
CA ALA A 29 3.05 -14.61 -18.44
C ALA A 29 1.76 -14.59 -17.63
N LEU A 30 1.80 -13.99 -16.43
CA LEU A 30 0.64 -13.93 -15.54
C LEU A 30 -0.51 -13.13 -16.17
N LEU A 31 -0.19 -12.05 -16.87
CA LEU A 31 -1.20 -11.16 -17.44
C LEU A 31 -1.54 -11.49 -18.91
N GLY A 32 -0.81 -12.39 -19.53
CA GLY A 32 -1.02 -12.74 -20.95
C GLY A 32 -0.67 -11.60 -21.89
N ILE A 33 0.33 -10.79 -21.55
CA ILE A 33 0.80 -9.67 -22.38
C ILE A 33 2.29 -9.85 -22.67
N SER A 34 2.80 -9.07 -23.63
CA SER A 34 4.22 -9.12 -23.95
C SER A 34 5.04 -8.29 -22.95
N LYS A 35 6.30 -8.67 -22.77
CA LYS A 35 7.25 -7.90 -21.97
C LYS A 35 7.42 -6.49 -22.54
N LYS A 36 7.38 -6.35 -23.86
CA LYS A 36 7.45 -5.06 -24.53
C LYS A 36 6.32 -4.14 -24.07
N THR A 37 5.11 -4.68 -23.91
CA THR A 37 3.96 -3.92 -23.43
C THR A 37 4.22 -3.37 -22.03
N ILE A 38 4.81 -4.17 -21.16
CA ILE A 38 5.16 -3.72 -19.79
C ILE A 38 6.13 -2.54 -19.86
N TYR A 39 7.17 -2.66 -20.73
CA TYR A 39 8.18 -1.60 -20.86
C TYR A 39 7.65 -0.32 -21.49
N THR A 40 6.48 -0.33 -22.12
CA THR A 40 5.85 0.92 -22.59
C THR A 40 5.31 1.76 -21.45
N VAL A 41 5.05 1.14 -20.28
CA VAL A 41 4.49 1.82 -19.12
C VAL A 41 5.55 2.05 -18.05
N PHE A 42 6.40 1.06 -17.78
CA PHE A 42 7.44 1.11 -16.76
C PHE A 42 8.81 0.89 -17.40
N GLN A 43 9.68 1.85 -17.24
CA GLN A 43 10.99 1.87 -17.89
C GLN A 43 11.85 0.67 -17.52
N ASP A 44 11.84 0.26 -16.25
CA ASP A 44 12.66 -0.84 -15.75
C ASP A 44 12.05 -1.42 -14.48
N LYS A 45 12.67 -2.48 -13.97
CA LYS A 45 12.20 -3.16 -12.76
C LYS A 45 12.25 -2.26 -11.54
N ASN A 46 13.28 -1.42 -11.42
CA ASN A 46 13.44 -0.51 -10.29
C ASN A 46 12.26 0.48 -10.22
N THR A 47 11.90 1.07 -11.36
CA THR A 47 10.76 1.99 -11.46
C THR A 47 9.46 1.26 -11.10
N LEU A 48 9.29 0.04 -11.60
CA LEU A 48 8.09 -0.75 -11.32
C LEU A 48 7.95 -1.05 -9.83
N VAL A 49 9.04 -1.45 -9.16
CA VAL A 49 9.03 -1.71 -7.71
C VAL A 49 8.69 -0.45 -6.94
N SER A 50 9.29 0.68 -7.32
CA SER A 50 9.03 1.96 -6.65
C SER A 50 7.56 2.37 -6.78
N GLU A 51 7.00 2.24 -7.98
CA GLU A 51 5.60 2.60 -8.20
C GLU A 51 4.63 1.62 -7.54
N MET A 52 5.00 0.34 -7.41
CA MET A 52 4.21 -0.61 -6.65
C MET A 52 4.07 -0.17 -5.19
N VAL A 53 5.16 0.28 -4.59
CA VAL A 53 5.13 0.77 -3.21
C VAL A 53 4.17 1.95 -3.08
N ASP A 54 4.28 2.93 -3.97
CA ASP A 54 3.37 4.08 -3.95
C ASP A 54 1.92 3.67 -4.16
N TYR A 55 1.68 2.77 -5.10
CA TYR A 55 0.34 2.27 -5.39
C TYR A 55 -0.31 1.63 -4.16
N CYS A 56 0.44 0.81 -3.43
CA CYS A 56 -0.08 0.16 -2.24
C CYS A 56 -0.43 1.16 -1.14
N PHE A 57 0.46 2.11 -0.87
CA PHE A 57 0.21 3.11 0.16
C PHE A 57 -0.88 4.11 -0.23
N ASP A 58 -0.94 4.49 -1.51
CA ASP A 58 -2.00 5.37 -2.00
C ASP A 58 -3.36 4.72 -1.90
N SER A 59 -3.45 3.40 -2.16
CA SER A 59 -4.69 2.64 -2.01
C SER A 59 -5.18 2.65 -0.56
N ILE A 60 -4.25 2.52 0.38
CA ILE A 60 -4.59 2.58 1.80
C ILE A 60 -5.12 3.98 2.15
N LYS A 61 -4.47 5.03 1.66
CA LYS A 61 -4.91 6.41 1.91
C LYS A 61 -6.30 6.67 1.34
N GLU A 62 -6.59 6.17 0.15
CA GLU A 62 -7.93 6.30 -0.44
C GLU A 62 -8.98 5.63 0.43
N SER A 63 -8.69 4.44 0.97
CA SER A 63 -9.59 3.74 1.86
C SER A 63 -9.81 4.51 3.15
N GLU A 64 -8.75 5.12 3.70
CA GLU A 64 -8.87 5.97 4.89
C GLU A 64 -9.75 7.20 4.63
N GLN A 65 -9.58 7.84 3.47
CA GLN A 65 -10.39 9.01 3.11
C GLN A 65 -11.87 8.65 2.99
N LYS A 66 -12.19 7.47 2.48
CA LYS A 66 -13.59 7.02 2.41
C LYS A 66 -14.18 6.87 3.81
N VAL A 67 -13.40 6.34 4.75
CA VAL A 67 -13.84 6.21 6.14
C VAL A 67 -14.06 7.59 6.77
N LEU A 68 -13.12 8.53 6.57
CA LEU A 68 -13.23 9.88 7.11
C LEU A 68 -14.44 10.63 6.57
N SER A 69 -14.82 10.36 5.33
CA SER A 69 -15.95 11.02 4.67
C SER A 69 -17.29 10.36 5.00
N ASP A 70 -17.29 9.23 5.69
CA ASP A 70 -18.51 8.48 6.02
C ASP A 70 -19.22 9.12 7.22
N THR A 71 -20.28 9.86 6.93
CA THR A 71 -21.06 10.55 7.94
C THR A 71 -21.89 9.63 8.82
N SER A 72 -22.03 8.35 8.43
CA SER A 72 -22.75 7.37 9.25
C SER A 72 -21.92 6.86 10.42
N LEU A 73 -20.62 7.15 10.45
CA LEU A 73 -19.71 6.71 11.51
C LEU A 73 -19.39 7.86 12.46
N ASP A 74 -19.41 7.56 13.76
CA ASP A 74 -18.88 8.47 14.77
C ASP A 74 -17.36 8.32 14.87
N THR A 75 -16.72 9.06 15.77
CA THR A 75 -15.26 9.04 15.90
C THR A 75 -14.74 7.64 16.22
N VAL A 76 -15.36 6.93 17.15
CA VAL A 76 -14.96 5.57 17.52
C VAL A 76 -15.15 4.61 16.33
N GLY A 77 -16.27 4.76 15.61
CA GLY A 77 -16.54 3.95 14.42
C GLY A 77 -15.50 4.16 13.34
N LYS A 78 -15.07 5.42 13.12
CA LYS A 78 -14.02 5.74 12.16
C LYS A 78 -12.68 5.12 12.56
N ILE A 79 -12.32 5.18 13.86
CA ILE A 79 -11.08 4.57 14.34
C ILE A 79 -11.08 3.07 14.08
N ARG A 80 -12.19 2.39 14.41
CA ARG A 80 -12.32 0.95 14.17
C ARG A 80 -12.22 0.60 12.69
N ALA A 81 -12.88 1.38 11.85
CA ALA A 81 -12.87 1.15 10.41
C ALA A 81 -11.48 1.35 9.82
N ILE A 82 -10.75 2.39 10.24
CA ILE A 82 -9.39 2.66 9.75
C ILE A 82 -8.43 1.56 10.18
N LEU A 83 -8.50 1.09 11.41
CA LEU A 83 -7.67 -0.02 11.86
C LEU A 83 -7.98 -1.30 11.08
N GLY A 84 -9.24 -1.50 10.69
CA GLY A 84 -9.64 -2.61 9.85
C GLY A 84 -9.19 -2.48 8.39
N VAL A 85 -9.03 -1.24 7.90
CA VAL A 85 -8.55 -0.97 6.53
C VAL A 85 -7.11 -1.47 6.33
N LEU A 86 -6.28 -1.38 7.38
CA LEU A 86 -4.88 -1.80 7.25
C LEU A 86 -4.73 -3.25 6.76
N PRO A 87 -5.41 -4.26 7.35
CA PRO A 87 -5.39 -5.60 6.79
C PRO A 87 -5.99 -5.68 5.39
N GLU A 88 -7.04 -4.93 5.10
CA GLU A 88 -7.64 -4.92 3.77
C GLU A 88 -6.73 -4.29 2.73
N GLY A 89 -6.12 -3.16 3.06
CA GLY A 89 -5.19 -2.48 2.15
C GLY A 89 -3.95 -3.32 1.89
N TYR A 90 -3.53 -4.13 2.84
CA TYR A 90 -2.33 -4.94 2.76
C TYR A 90 -2.57 -6.37 2.29
N LYS A 91 -3.82 -6.79 2.10
CA LYS A 91 -4.13 -8.20 1.77
C LYS A 91 -3.49 -8.67 0.47
N ASN A 92 -3.21 -7.73 -0.44
CA ASN A 92 -2.64 -8.04 -1.75
C ASN A 92 -1.12 -7.94 -1.79
N ILE A 93 -0.48 -7.61 -0.67
CA ILE A 93 0.97 -7.52 -0.62
C ILE A 93 1.51 -8.16 0.66
N ASP A 94 2.62 -8.89 0.52
CA ASP A 94 3.29 -9.51 1.66
C ASP A 94 4.34 -8.56 2.22
N PHE A 95 4.06 -7.96 3.35
CA PHE A 95 4.96 -6.99 3.99
C PHE A 95 6.30 -7.60 4.41
N ARG A 96 6.35 -8.90 4.65
CA ARG A 96 7.60 -9.57 4.93
C ARG A 96 8.54 -9.48 3.74
N GLN A 97 7.98 -9.52 2.52
CA GLN A 97 8.77 -9.39 1.30
C GLN A 97 9.30 -7.97 1.12
N LEU A 98 8.57 -6.96 1.59
CA LEU A 98 9.03 -5.57 1.51
C LEU A 98 10.33 -5.35 2.29
N TYR A 99 10.52 -6.07 3.38
CA TYR A 99 11.77 -5.97 4.15
C TYR A 99 12.99 -6.33 3.31
N LEU A 100 12.82 -7.21 2.32
CA LEU A 100 13.91 -7.62 1.44
C LEU A 100 14.40 -6.49 0.54
N LEU A 101 13.61 -5.43 0.36
CA LEU A 101 14.03 -4.26 -0.41
C LEU A 101 15.22 -3.55 0.22
N LYS A 102 15.41 -3.70 1.51
CA LYS A 102 16.47 -3.02 2.26
C LYS A 102 17.85 -3.25 1.64
N ASP A 103 18.14 -4.47 1.22
CA ASP A 103 19.47 -4.81 0.70
C ASP A 103 19.62 -4.44 -0.78
N LYS A 104 18.63 -4.72 -1.61
CA LYS A 104 18.73 -4.54 -3.05
C LYS A 104 18.27 -3.18 -3.54
N TYR A 105 17.28 -2.59 -2.86
CA TYR A 105 16.70 -1.30 -3.24
C TYR A 105 16.60 -0.39 -2.03
N PRO A 106 17.76 0.03 -1.46
CA PRO A 106 17.74 0.79 -0.20
C PRO A 106 16.99 2.12 -0.28
N LYS A 107 17.00 2.79 -1.43
CA LYS A 107 16.26 4.05 -1.59
C LYS A 107 14.75 3.82 -1.57
N ILE A 108 14.30 2.72 -2.18
CA ILE A 108 12.88 2.36 -2.18
C ILE A 108 12.45 1.93 -0.79
N TYR A 109 13.31 1.17 -0.09
CA TYR A 109 13.03 0.78 1.29
C TYR A 109 12.90 2.00 2.21
N LYS A 110 13.73 3.01 2.01
CA LYS A 110 13.63 4.26 2.76
C LYS A 110 12.29 4.94 2.52
N LYS A 111 11.79 4.89 1.29
CA LYS A 111 10.45 5.38 0.96
C LYS A 111 9.37 4.60 1.73
N VAL A 112 9.50 3.28 1.82
CA VAL A 112 8.56 2.45 2.59
C VAL A 112 8.54 2.89 4.04
N GLU A 113 9.71 3.09 4.66
CA GLU A 113 9.80 3.55 6.03
C GLU A 113 9.11 4.90 6.23
N GLN A 114 9.36 5.85 5.32
CA GLN A 114 8.74 7.17 5.40
C GLN A 114 7.22 7.10 5.28
N ARG A 115 6.72 6.26 4.35
CA ARG A 115 5.28 6.10 4.15
C ARG A 115 4.63 5.44 5.36
N LEU A 116 5.31 4.50 6.02
CA LEU A 116 4.81 3.89 7.24
C LEU A 116 4.74 4.89 8.39
N GLU A 117 5.75 5.75 8.53
CA GLU A 117 5.76 6.77 9.57
C GLU A 117 4.63 7.79 9.40
N THR A 118 4.47 8.32 8.18
CA THR A 118 3.45 9.32 7.90
C THR A 118 2.04 8.72 7.81
N GLY A 119 1.94 7.41 7.60
CA GLY A 119 0.66 6.73 7.48
C GLY A 119 -0.18 6.72 8.75
N TRP A 120 0.42 7.02 9.91
CA TRP A 120 -0.29 7.02 11.19
C TRP A 120 -0.94 8.35 11.54
N GLU A 121 -0.69 9.41 10.76
CA GLU A 121 -1.18 10.76 11.08
C GLU A 121 -2.70 10.81 11.23
N THR A 122 -3.44 10.20 10.31
CA THR A 122 -4.90 10.17 10.34
C THR A 122 -5.42 9.43 11.58
N THR A 123 -4.83 8.28 11.87
CA THR A 123 -5.21 7.47 13.02
C THR A 123 -4.97 8.23 14.34
N ILE A 124 -3.80 8.86 14.45
CA ILE A 124 -3.45 9.66 15.63
C ILE A 124 -4.43 10.82 15.81
N ALA A 125 -4.75 11.52 14.73
CA ALA A 125 -5.68 12.64 14.76
C ALA A 125 -7.08 12.21 15.25
N LEU A 126 -7.56 11.05 14.78
CA LEU A 126 -8.86 10.53 15.22
C LEU A 126 -8.85 10.13 16.69
N ILE A 127 -7.76 9.53 17.17
CA ILE A 127 -7.63 9.16 18.58
C ILE A 127 -7.64 10.41 19.45
N GLN A 128 -6.90 11.44 19.03
CA GLN A 128 -6.88 12.71 19.76
C GLN A 128 -8.26 13.36 19.80
N GLN A 129 -9.00 13.32 18.69
CA GLN A 129 -10.37 13.80 18.64
C GLN A 129 -11.27 13.04 19.60
N GLY A 130 -11.14 11.71 19.63
CA GLY A 130 -11.92 10.87 20.55
C GLY A 130 -11.62 11.16 22.01
N ILE A 131 -10.35 11.41 22.33
CA ILE A 131 -9.97 11.81 23.70
C ILE A 131 -10.62 13.16 24.06
N HIS A 132 -10.57 14.12 23.14
CA HIS A 132 -11.16 15.44 23.35
C HIS A 132 -12.68 15.35 23.55
N GLU A 133 -13.35 14.47 22.81
CA GLU A 133 -14.79 14.25 22.93
C GLU A 133 -15.18 13.41 24.16
N GLY A 134 -14.20 12.82 24.83
CA GLY A 134 -14.46 11.94 25.98
C GLY A 134 -14.88 10.52 25.59
N THR A 135 -14.81 10.16 24.29
CA THR A 135 -15.21 8.83 23.81
C THR A 135 -14.06 7.84 23.78
N VAL A 136 -12.80 8.32 23.87
CA VAL A 136 -11.59 7.51 23.91
C VAL A 136 -10.81 7.85 25.15
N ARG A 137 -10.36 6.82 25.88
CA ARG A 137 -9.56 7.00 27.10
C ARG A 137 -8.13 7.43 26.71
N PRO A 138 -7.56 8.46 27.36
CA PRO A 138 -6.17 8.83 27.14
C PRO A 138 -5.24 7.67 27.47
N ILE A 139 -4.22 7.48 26.64
CA ILE A 139 -3.16 6.49 26.88
C ILE A 139 -2.00 7.20 27.58
N GLN A 140 -1.60 6.65 28.71
CA GLN A 140 -0.47 7.16 29.47
C GLN A 140 0.78 6.34 29.24
#